data_299dd96ed93b90a2744b8ea4332c408b
#
_entry.id   299dd96ed93b90a2744b8ea4332c408b
#
_cell.length_a   1.000
_cell.length_b   1.000
_cell.length_c   1.000
_cell.angle_alpha   90.00
_cell.angle_beta   90.00
_cell.angle_gamma   90.00
#
_symmetry.space_group_name_H-M   'P 1'
#
loop_
_entity.id
_entity.type
_entity.pdbx_description
1 polymer ?
#
loop_
_entity_poly.entity_id
_entity_poly.type
_entity_poly.pdbx_seq_one_letter_code
_entity_poly.pdbx_strand_id
1 'polypeptide(L)'
;MATLVSPGVSISVSDESFYSPAGSGTVPLIVIATAQDKKGPDGSTTAGYTTSATANKLYQITSQRELLQTYGNPSFKTSGGTPVHGDETNEYGLMAAYSFLGIANRAY
;
A
#
# COMPACT_ATOMS: atom_id res chain seq x y z
N MET A 1 10.95 15.16 -46.94
CA MET A 1 12.11 14.28 -46.99
C MET A 1 13.31 15.05 -46.49
N ALA A 2 13.86 14.58 -45.43
CA ALA A 2 15.19 15.04 -45.12
C ALA A 2 16.13 14.53 -46.21
N THR A 3 16.29 15.29 -47.20
CA THR A 3 17.26 14.93 -48.22
C THR A 3 18.65 15.20 -47.67
N LEU A 4 19.25 14.15 -47.26
CA LEU A 4 20.64 14.23 -46.84
C LEU A 4 21.53 14.32 -48.06
N VAL A 5 21.64 15.52 -48.56
CA VAL A 5 22.36 15.78 -49.82
C VAL A 5 23.85 15.74 -49.64
N SER A 6 24.30 15.94 -48.50
CA SER A 6 25.68 15.79 -48.13
C SER A 6 25.71 15.10 -46.80
N PRO A 7 26.86 14.74 -46.31
CA PRO A 7 26.96 13.81 -45.18
C PRO A 7 26.23 14.27 -43.92
N GLY A 8 25.03 14.63 -44.09
CA GLY A 8 24.17 14.89 -42.97
C GLY A 8 23.68 13.58 -42.42
N VAL A 9 23.66 13.49 -41.13
CA VAL A 9 23.10 12.35 -40.44
C VAL A 9 21.80 12.84 -39.79
N SER A 10 20.68 12.24 -40.21
CA SER A 10 19.46 12.44 -39.50
C SER A 10 19.42 11.44 -38.38
N ILE A 11 19.62 11.91 -37.17
CA ILE A 11 19.53 11.06 -36.01
C ILE A 11 18.20 11.39 -35.32
N SER A 12 17.35 10.39 -35.28
CA SER A 12 16.19 10.42 -34.41
C SER A 12 16.55 9.65 -33.14
N VAL A 13 16.85 10.37 -32.11
CA VAL A 13 17.12 9.76 -30.81
C VAL A 13 15.84 9.71 -30.03
N SER A 14 15.34 8.52 -29.85
CA SER A 14 14.29 8.25 -28.88
C SER A 14 14.98 7.81 -27.61
N ASP A 15 14.98 8.67 -26.62
CA ASP A 15 15.55 8.34 -25.32
C ASP A 15 14.54 7.55 -24.52
N GLU A 16 14.63 6.22 -24.63
CA GLU A 16 13.73 5.32 -23.92
C GLU A 16 14.11 5.14 -22.46
N SER A 17 15.21 5.70 -22.01
CA SER A 17 15.64 5.58 -20.62
C SER A 17 14.68 6.28 -19.64
N PHE A 18 13.93 7.26 -20.12
CA PHE A 18 12.89 7.92 -19.34
C PHE A 18 11.56 7.19 -19.35
N TYR A 19 11.39 6.22 -20.18
CA TYR A 19 10.22 5.35 -20.23
C TYR A 19 10.43 4.10 -19.40
N SER A 20 10.99 4.27 -18.23
CA SER A 20 10.80 3.25 -17.22
C SER A 20 9.31 3.13 -17.02
N PRO A 21 8.69 2.00 -17.40
CA PRO A 21 7.24 1.89 -17.26
C PRO A 21 6.89 2.15 -15.81
N ALA A 22 6.16 3.23 -15.59
CA ALA A 22 5.59 3.50 -14.29
C ALA A 22 4.74 2.28 -13.93
N GLY A 23 5.08 1.60 -12.90
CA GLY A 23 4.33 0.43 -12.46
C GLY A 23 4.99 -0.91 -12.70
N SER A 24 6.18 -0.97 -13.30
CA SER A 24 6.96 -2.20 -13.31
C SER A 24 7.65 -2.48 -11.98
N GLY A 25 7.41 -1.65 -10.98
CA GLY A 25 7.91 -1.87 -9.64
C GLY A 25 7.27 -3.09 -9.00
N THR A 26 7.95 -3.68 -8.05
CA THR A 26 7.46 -4.80 -7.28
C THR A 26 6.21 -4.40 -6.49
N VAL A 27 5.13 -5.13 -6.69
CA VAL A 27 3.92 -4.97 -5.89
C VAL A 27 3.90 -6.08 -4.85
N PRO A 28 3.99 -5.76 -3.56
CA PRO A 28 4.03 -6.79 -2.53
C PRO A 28 2.67 -7.38 -2.25
N LEU A 29 2.68 -8.63 -1.83
CA LEU A 29 1.58 -9.26 -1.12
C LEU A 29 1.90 -9.19 0.38
N ILE A 30 1.02 -8.57 1.14
CA ILE A 30 1.20 -8.40 2.58
C ILE A 30 0.15 -9.24 3.30
N VAL A 31 0.61 -10.18 4.10
CA VAL A 31 -0.28 -11.02 4.92
C VAL A 31 -0.19 -10.53 6.36
N ILE A 32 -1.30 -10.06 6.88
CA ILE A 32 -1.38 -9.53 8.23
C ILE A 32 -2.60 -10.07 8.96
N ALA A 33 -2.52 -10.08 10.27
CA ALA A 33 -3.64 -10.38 11.13
C ALA A 33 -4.17 -9.09 11.75
N THR A 34 -5.48 -8.94 11.75
CA THR A 34 -6.16 -7.81 12.39
C THR A 34 -7.29 -8.32 13.28
N ALA A 35 -7.74 -7.47 14.21
CA ALA A 35 -8.93 -7.76 14.98
C ALA A 35 -10.15 -7.80 14.06
N GLN A 36 -11.17 -8.56 14.46
CA GLN A 36 -12.42 -8.63 13.73
C GLN A 36 -13.32 -7.43 14.07
N ASP A 37 -14.09 -7.01 13.09
CA ASP A 37 -15.08 -5.92 13.21
C ASP A 37 -14.52 -4.63 13.82
N LYS A 38 -13.33 -4.28 13.38
CA LYS A 38 -12.66 -3.03 13.77
C LYS A 38 -13.44 -1.81 13.28
N LYS A 39 -13.29 -0.72 13.98
CA LYS A 39 -13.81 0.56 13.53
C LYS A 39 -12.80 1.26 12.62
N GLY A 40 -13.32 1.97 11.64
CA GLY A 40 -12.51 2.82 10.77
C GLY A 40 -12.03 4.09 11.48
N PRO A 41 -11.35 4.98 10.74
CA PRO A 41 -10.82 6.21 11.32
C PRO A 41 -11.86 7.14 11.93
N ASP A 42 -13.12 7.02 11.52
CA ASP A 42 -14.24 7.79 12.07
C ASP A 42 -14.71 7.29 13.45
N GLY A 43 -14.25 6.13 13.87
CA GLY A 43 -14.60 5.53 15.15
C GLY A 43 -16.00 4.93 15.22
N SER A 44 -16.79 5.01 14.15
CA SER A 44 -18.17 4.52 14.14
C SER A 44 -18.44 3.47 13.08
N THR A 45 -17.96 3.68 11.86
CA THR A 45 -18.15 2.76 10.74
C THR A 45 -17.25 1.55 10.87
N THR A 46 -17.78 0.35 10.69
CA THR A 46 -16.97 -0.87 10.69
C THR A 46 -16.05 -0.89 9.45
N ALA A 47 -14.77 -1.13 9.67
CA ALA A 47 -13.81 -1.28 8.59
C ALA A 47 -14.15 -2.50 7.73
N GLY A 48 -14.35 -2.27 6.44
CA GLY A 48 -15.03 -3.22 5.54
C GLY A 48 -14.32 -4.56 5.36
N TYR A 49 -13.00 -4.60 5.52
CA TYR A 49 -12.22 -5.83 5.29
C TYR A 49 -11.84 -6.56 6.59
N THR A 50 -12.39 -6.15 7.71
CA THR A 50 -12.16 -6.80 9.00
C THR A 50 -13.30 -7.69 9.45
N THR A 51 -14.33 -7.86 8.63
CA THR A 51 -15.46 -8.74 8.95
C THR A 51 -15.16 -10.19 8.62
N SER A 52 -15.88 -11.11 9.24
CA SER A 52 -15.71 -12.54 8.96
C SER A 52 -15.99 -12.90 7.49
N ALA A 53 -16.90 -12.18 6.84
CA ALA A 53 -17.25 -12.41 5.43
C ALA A 53 -16.14 -11.99 4.47
N THR A 54 -15.27 -11.07 4.88
CA THR A 54 -14.20 -10.51 4.05
C THR A 54 -12.81 -11.02 4.42
N ALA A 55 -12.69 -11.72 5.53
CA ALA A 55 -11.41 -12.30 5.96
C ALA A 55 -10.89 -13.33 4.94
N ASN A 56 -9.58 -13.50 4.91
CA ASN A 56 -8.89 -14.45 4.04
C ASN A 56 -9.11 -14.21 2.53
N LYS A 57 -9.39 -12.99 2.16
CA LYS A 57 -9.50 -12.58 0.75
C LYS A 57 -8.42 -11.59 0.39
N LEU A 58 -8.06 -11.59 -0.88
CA LEU A 58 -7.06 -10.69 -1.41
C LEU A 58 -7.71 -9.38 -1.84
N TYR A 59 -7.17 -8.27 -1.34
CA TYR A 59 -7.66 -6.94 -1.68
C TYR A 59 -6.51 -6.05 -2.12
N GLN A 60 -6.76 -5.20 -3.08
CA GLN A 60 -5.80 -4.19 -3.51
C GLN A 60 -6.01 -2.90 -2.73
N ILE A 61 -4.93 -2.36 -2.19
CA ILE A 61 -4.92 -1.09 -1.47
C ILE A 61 -3.93 -0.16 -2.14
N THR A 62 -4.33 1.07 -2.38
CA THR A 62 -3.55 2.04 -3.15
C THR A 62 -3.06 3.23 -2.34
N SER A 63 -3.55 3.42 -1.13
CA SER A 63 -3.15 4.56 -0.30
C SER A 63 -3.26 4.22 1.19
N GLN A 64 -2.57 5.02 2.01
CA GLN A 64 -2.67 4.91 3.47
C GLN A 64 -4.11 5.14 3.96
N ARG A 65 -4.78 6.12 3.36
CA ARG A 65 -6.17 6.42 3.72
C ARG A 65 -7.10 5.24 3.44
N GLU A 66 -6.96 4.62 2.27
CA GLU A 66 -7.75 3.44 1.92
C GLU A 66 -7.48 2.29 2.89
N LEU A 67 -6.21 2.07 3.25
CA LEU A 67 -5.85 1.05 4.22
C LEU A 67 -6.57 1.26 5.56
N LEU A 68 -6.55 2.47 6.08
CA LEU A 68 -7.20 2.79 7.35
C LEU A 68 -8.72 2.69 7.28
N GLN A 69 -9.31 3.04 6.15
CA GLN A 69 -10.76 2.93 5.96
C GLN A 69 -11.22 1.48 5.87
N THR A 70 -10.40 0.61 5.31
CA THR A 70 -10.76 -0.78 5.06
C THR A 70 -10.33 -1.74 6.15
N TYR A 71 -9.25 -1.45 6.87
CA TYR A 71 -8.70 -2.30 7.92
C TYR A 71 -8.70 -1.65 9.31
N GLY A 72 -9.08 -0.38 9.39
CA GLY A 72 -9.04 0.38 10.63
C GLY A 72 -7.64 0.83 11.02
N ASN A 73 -7.55 1.60 12.07
CA ASN A 73 -6.27 2.05 12.61
C ASN A 73 -5.54 0.86 13.25
N PRO A 74 -4.19 0.81 13.15
CA PRO A 74 -3.41 -0.17 13.88
C PRO A 74 -3.72 -0.10 15.37
N SER A 75 -4.01 -1.24 15.97
CA SER A 75 -4.36 -1.36 17.38
C SER A 75 -3.19 -1.91 18.17
N PHE A 76 -2.90 -1.28 19.28
CA PHE A 76 -1.82 -1.68 20.17
C PHE A 76 -2.34 -1.83 21.58
N LYS A 77 -1.89 -2.87 22.27
CA LYS A 77 -2.33 -3.16 23.62
C LYS A 77 -1.72 -2.16 24.61
N THR A 78 -2.56 -1.68 25.51
CA THR A 78 -2.13 -0.85 26.63
C THR A 78 -2.62 -1.46 27.94
N SER A 79 -1.88 -1.21 29.00
CA SER A 79 -2.25 -1.57 30.36
C SER A 79 -2.16 -0.35 31.24
N GLY A 80 -3.29 0.12 31.76
CA GLY A 80 -3.32 1.34 32.58
C GLY A 80 -2.79 2.58 31.85
N GLY A 81 -2.98 2.67 30.53
CA GLY A 81 -2.45 3.77 29.71
C GLY A 81 -1.00 3.60 29.27
N THR A 82 -0.31 2.56 29.72
CA THR A 82 1.09 2.27 29.34
C THR A 82 1.10 1.27 28.19
N PRO A 83 1.83 1.54 27.09
CA PRO A 83 1.94 0.58 25.99
C PRO A 83 2.59 -0.74 26.43
N VAL A 84 2.03 -1.85 25.98
CA VAL A 84 2.58 -3.19 26.18
C VAL A 84 3.30 -3.61 24.91
N HIS A 85 4.62 -3.62 24.93
CA HIS A 85 5.44 -4.01 23.80
C HIS A 85 5.49 -5.53 23.66
N GLY A 86 5.52 -6.00 22.40
CA GLY A 86 5.68 -7.41 22.11
C GLY A 86 4.43 -8.27 22.37
N ASP A 87 3.31 -7.67 22.66
CA ASP A 87 2.05 -8.42 22.81
C ASP A 87 1.59 -8.93 21.44
N GLU A 88 1.10 -10.17 21.42
CA GLU A 88 0.62 -10.82 20.19
C GLU A 88 -0.58 -10.12 19.55
N THR A 89 -1.33 -9.35 20.34
CA THR A 89 -2.49 -8.59 19.83
C THR A 89 -2.09 -7.26 19.21
N ASN A 90 -0.84 -6.85 19.30
CA ASN A 90 -0.35 -5.64 18.65
C ASN A 90 -0.32 -5.82 17.14
N GLU A 91 -0.90 -4.88 16.41
CA GLU A 91 -1.01 -4.94 14.96
C GLU A 91 0.20 -4.32 14.26
N TYR A 92 1.38 -4.87 14.53
CA TYR A 92 2.61 -4.38 13.90
C TYR A 92 2.62 -4.56 12.38
N GLY A 93 2.01 -5.64 11.89
CA GLY A 93 1.89 -5.89 10.45
C GLY A 93 1.08 -4.82 9.73
N LEU A 94 -0.02 -4.39 10.32
CA LEU A 94 -0.84 -3.31 9.77
C LEU A 94 -0.09 -1.97 9.80
N MET A 95 0.67 -1.70 10.85
CA MET A 95 1.50 -0.51 10.92
C MET A 95 2.62 -0.52 9.88
N ALA A 96 3.23 -1.68 9.65
CA ALA A 96 4.23 -1.85 8.59
C ALA A 96 3.63 -1.62 7.20
N ALA A 97 2.44 -2.13 6.94
CA ALA A 97 1.72 -1.89 5.68
C ALA A 97 1.39 -0.41 5.50
N TYR A 98 0.99 0.26 6.55
CA TYR A 98 0.74 1.70 6.54
C TYR A 98 2.00 2.48 6.18
N SER A 99 3.12 2.14 6.78
CA SER A 99 4.40 2.79 6.49
C SER A 99 4.86 2.54 5.06
N PHE A 100 4.67 1.32 4.57
CA PHE A 100 4.98 0.97 3.18
C PHE A 100 4.18 1.81 2.19
N LEU A 101 2.89 1.95 2.40
CA LEU A 101 2.01 2.74 1.53
C LEU A 101 2.27 4.25 1.62
N GLY A 102 3.07 4.70 2.59
CA GLY A 102 3.56 6.08 2.65
C GLY A 102 4.55 6.42 1.53
N ILE A 103 5.21 5.42 0.98
CA ILE A 103 6.21 5.59 -0.09
C ILE A 103 5.86 4.80 -1.35
N ALA A 104 4.91 3.88 -1.28
CA ALA A 104 4.44 3.10 -2.39
C ALA A 104 2.97 3.43 -2.68
N ASN A 105 2.51 3.06 -3.86
CA ASN A 105 1.17 3.39 -4.32
C ASN A 105 0.25 2.19 -4.52
N ARG A 106 0.71 1.00 -4.20
CA ARG A 106 -0.09 -0.22 -4.35
C ARG A 106 0.48 -1.37 -3.54
N ALA A 107 -0.41 -2.14 -2.93
CA ALA A 107 -0.12 -3.42 -2.28
C ALA A 107 -1.37 -4.30 -2.29
N TYR A 108 -1.17 -5.58 -2.12
CA TYR A 108 -2.25 -6.55 -1.94
C TYR A 108 -2.23 -7.13 -0.54
#